data_65961a27afb0ca956250eae9269ee391
#
_entry.id   65961a27afb0ca956250eae9269ee391
#
_cell.length_a   1.000
_cell.length_b   1.000
_cell.length_c   1.000
_cell.angle_alpha   90.00
_cell.angle_beta   90.00
_cell.angle_gamma   90.00
#
_symmetry.space_group_name_H-M   'P 1'
#
loop_
_entity.id
_entity.type
_entity.pdbx_description
1 polymer ?
#
loop_
_entity_poly.entity_id
_entity_poly.type
_entity_poly.pdbx_seq_one_letter_code
_entity_poly.pdbx_strand_id
1 'polypeptide(L)'
;MICFPNAKINLGLNVVSKRPDGYHNIETIFYPIPVKDALEIVASDRSCFTQTGIPVDAPQEKNLVIKALNALKTRYEIPPLEIHLLKAIPFGAGLGGGSADAAFMLKLVNDFCGLDIHPDELEAIASTIGADC
;
A
#
# COMPACT_ATOMS: atom_id res chain seq x y z
N MET A 1 -3.86 3.50 -15.99
CA MET A 1 -3.20 2.26 -15.52
C MET A 1 -3.90 1.79 -14.25
N ILE A 2 -4.13 0.51 -14.15
CA ILE A 2 -4.90 -0.07 -13.03
C ILE A 2 -4.16 -1.28 -12.47
N CYS A 3 -4.28 -1.50 -11.15
CA CYS A 3 -3.83 -2.71 -10.49
C CYS A 3 -4.85 -3.15 -9.42
N PHE A 4 -4.65 -4.33 -8.87
CA PHE A 4 -5.60 -4.94 -7.93
C PHE A 4 -4.86 -5.42 -6.67
N PRO A 5 -4.62 -4.51 -5.70
CA PRO A 5 -4.02 -4.89 -4.43
C PRO A 5 -4.85 -5.94 -3.71
N ASN A 6 -4.23 -7.02 -3.27
CA ASN A 6 -4.93 -8.14 -2.67
C ASN A 6 -4.71 -8.23 -1.16
N ALA A 7 -5.72 -8.78 -0.48
CA ALA A 7 -5.67 -9.07 0.94
C ALA A 7 -4.81 -10.29 1.21
N LYS A 8 -4.38 -10.44 2.46
CA LYS A 8 -3.66 -11.61 2.95
C LYS A 8 -4.13 -11.94 4.36
N ILE A 9 -3.97 -13.20 4.75
CA ILE A 9 -4.24 -13.67 6.10
C ILE A 9 -3.03 -14.41 6.66
N ASN A 10 -2.91 -14.44 7.98
CA ASN A 10 -1.96 -15.29 8.67
C ASN A 10 -2.60 -16.67 8.86
N LEU A 11 -1.98 -17.72 8.32
CA LEU A 11 -2.45 -19.09 8.51
C LEU A 11 -1.98 -19.71 9.81
N GLY A 12 -0.99 -19.12 10.44
CA GLY A 12 -0.49 -19.56 11.74
C GLY A 12 0.43 -18.52 12.31
N LEU A 13 0.42 -18.38 13.63
CA LEU A 13 1.30 -17.47 14.32
C LEU A 13 1.85 -18.17 15.56
N ASN A 14 3.14 -18.48 15.56
CA ASN A 14 3.84 -19.10 16.68
C ASN A 14 4.94 -18.15 17.17
N VAL A 15 4.91 -17.88 18.48
CA VAL A 15 6.02 -17.19 19.13
C VAL A 15 7.08 -18.24 19.43
N VAL A 16 8.21 -18.19 18.70
CA VAL A 16 9.23 -19.24 18.77
C VAL A 16 10.22 -18.98 19.90
N SER A 17 10.57 -17.71 20.11
CA SER A 17 11.50 -17.33 21.19
C SER A 17 11.40 -15.83 21.48
N LYS A 18 11.85 -15.44 22.69
CA LYS A 18 11.97 -14.03 23.04
C LYS A 18 13.36 -13.54 22.66
N ARG A 19 13.43 -12.47 21.90
CA ARG A 19 14.71 -11.88 21.47
C ARG A 19 15.32 -11.03 22.58
N PRO A 20 16.66 -10.84 22.59
CA PRO A 20 17.32 -10.02 23.59
C PRO A 20 16.86 -8.55 23.63
N ASP A 21 16.35 -8.03 22.50
CA ASP A 21 15.81 -6.66 22.39
C ASP A 21 14.39 -6.51 22.95
N GLY A 22 13.80 -7.56 23.52
CA GLY A 22 12.45 -7.57 24.05
C GLY A 22 11.38 -8.00 23.08
N TYR A 23 11.67 -8.11 21.78
CA TYR A 23 10.75 -8.64 20.78
C TYR A 23 10.77 -10.16 20.79
N HIS A 24 9.71 -10.76 20.23
CA HIS A 24 9.62 -12.21 20.07
C HIS A 24 9.89 -12.59 18.62
N ASN A 25 10.56 -13.72 18.43
CA ASN A 25 10.59 -14.34 17.12
C ASN A 25 9.23 -14.96 16.83
N ILE A 26 8.72 -14.70 15.63
CA ILE A 26 7.38 -15.13 15.22
C ILE A 26 7.50 -16.00 13.98
N GLU A 27 6.85 -17.14 14.01
CA GLU A 27 6.71 -18.01 12.86
C GLU A 27 5.28 -17.90 12.34
N THR A 28 5.13 -17.45 11.07
CA THR A 28 3.83 -17.22 10.47
C THR A 28 3.85 -17.51 8.97
N ILE A 29 2.69 -17.86 8.43
CA ILE A 29 2.49 -18.05 6.99
C ILE A 29 1.44 -17.05 6.53
N PHE A 30 1.80 -16.22 5.54
CA PHE A 30 0.88 -15.31 4.89
C PHE A 30 0.28 -15.98 3.67
N TYR A 31 -1.03 -15.89 3.53
CA TYR A 31 -1.75 -16.46 2.41
C TYR A 31 -2.58 -15.39 1.72
N PRO A 32 -2.34 -15.13 0.41
CA PRO A 32 -3.18 -14.21 -0.35
C PRO A 32 -4.59 -14.77 -0.48
N ILE A 33 -5.59 -13.93 -0.24
CA ILE A 33 -6.99 -14.32 -0.43
C ILE A 33 -7.57 -13.57 -1.64
N PRO A 34 -8.65 -14.09 -2.26
CA PRO A 34 -9.17 -13.51 -3.52
C PRO A 34 -9.97 -12.22 -3.34
N VAL A 35 -9.84 -11.53 -2.23
CA VAL A 35 -10.45 -10.21 -2.03
C VAL A 35 -9.43 -9.16 -2.40
N LYS A 36 -9.77 -8.27 -3.33
CA LYS A 36 -8.85 -7.28 -3.88
C LYS A 36 -9.50 -5.90 -3.90
N ASP A 37 -8.69 -4.89 -3.61
CA ASP A 37 -9.04 -3.51 -3.96
C ASP A 37 -8.77 -3.29 -5.45
N ALA A 38 -9.23 -2.17 -5.99
CA ALA A 38 -8.86 -1.72 -7.33
C ALA A 38 -8.26 -0.34 -7.21
N LEU A 39 -7.08 -0.15 -7.79
CA LEU A 39 -6.37 1.12 -7.76
C LEU A 39 -6.04 1.53 -9.19
N GLU A 40 -6.53 2.72 -9.58
CA GLU A 40 -6.32 3.26 -10.91
C GLU A 40 -5.71 4.65 -10.83
N ILE A 41 -4.75 4.92 -11.71
CA ILE A 41 -4.21 6.27 -11.91
C ILE A 41 -4.31 6.67 -13.38
N VAL A 42 -4.66 7.93 -13.61
CA VAL A 42 -4.69 8.53 -14.95
C VAL A 42 -4.06 9.92 -14.88
N ALA A 43 -3.52 10.38 -16.02
CA ALA A 43 -3.01 11.73 -16.11
C ALA A 43 -4.14 12.74 -15.99
N SER A 44 -3.88 13.86 -15.32
CA SER A 44 -4.89 14.88 -15.08
C SER A 44 -4.25 16.27 -15.02
N ASP A 45 -5.08 17.31 -15.20
CA ASP A 45 -4.62 18.70 -15.08
C ASP A 45 -4.38 19.11 -13.62
N ARG A 46 -4.95 18.37 -12.69
CA ARG A 46 -4.78 18.60 -11.25
C ARG A 46 -4.91 17.31 -10.46
N SER A 47 -4.25 17.27 -9.31
CA SER A 47 -4.29 16.11 -8.43
C SER A 47 -5.69 15.91 -7.84
N CYS A 48 -6.17 14.67 -7.90
CA CYS A 48 -7.48 14.31 -7.37
C CYS A 48 -7.41 12.88 -6.82
N PHE A 49 -8.05 12.65 -5.69
CA PHE A 49 -8.16 11.31 -5.10
C PHE A 49 -9.62 11.02 -4.78
N THR A 50 -10.13 9.92 -5.30
CA THR A 50 -11.50 9.47 -5.05
C THR A 50 -11.46 8.05 -4.51
N GLN A 51 -12.14 7.82 -3.39
CA GLN A 51 -12.30 6.50 -2.81
C GLN A 51 -13.78 6.09 -2.85
N THR A 52 -14.03 4.86 -3.30
CA THR A 52 -15.35 4.24 -3.33
C THR A 52 -15.28 2.87 -2.67
N GLY A 53 -16.43 2.22 -2.50
CA GLY A 53 -16.52 0.93 -1.82
C GLY A 53 -16.69 1.10 -0.32
N ILE A 54 -15.95 0.33 0.48
CA ILE A 54 -16.04 0.37 1.94
C ILE A 54 -15.57 1.73 2.44
N PRO A 55 -16.38 2.49 3.23
CA PRO A 55 -15.97 3.77 3.76
C PRO A 55 -14.78 3.63 4.71
N VAL A 56 -13.87 4.60 4.64
CA VAL A 56 -12.77 4.73 5.62
C VAL A 56 -13.01 5.99 6.43
N ASP A 57 -13.18 5.83 7.74
CA ASP A 57 -13.45 6.93 8.67
C ASP A 57 -12.13 7.59 9.10
N ALA A 58 -11.43 8.19 8.14
CA ALA A 58 -10.16 8.86 8.37
C ALA A 58 -9.96 9.98 7.34
N PRO A 59 -9.19 11.03 7.70
CA PRO A 59 -8.82 12.06 6.73
C PRO A 59 -8.09 11.46 5.52
N GLN A 60 -8.30 12.05 4.36
CA GLN A 60 -7.70 11.59 3.10
C GLN A 60 -6.17 11.53 3.17
N GLU A 61 -5.53 12.51 3.81
CA GLU A 61 -4.08 12.58 3.96
C GLU A 61 -3.49 11.45 4.81
N LYS A 62 -4.32 10.74 5.57
CA LYS A 62 -3.90 9.57 6.35
C LYS A 62 -4.04 8.27 5.58
N ASN A 63 -4.63 8.30 4.39
CA ASN A 63 -4.69 7.12 3.54
C ASN A 63 -3.28 6.72 3.09
N LEU A 64 -2.96 5.44 3.18
CA LEU A 64 -1.62 4.96 2.84
C LEU A 64 -1.27 5.15 1.36
N VAL A 65 -2.27 5.14 0.48
CA VAL A 65 -2.06 5.46 -0.95
C VAL A 65 -1.54 6.89 -1.11
N ILE A 66 -2.12 7.84 -0.39
CA ILE A 66 -1.67 9.24 -0.41
C ILE A 66 -0.30 9.38 0.22
N LYS A 67 -0.03 8.66 1.32
CA LYS A 67 1.30 8.66 1.94
C LYS A 67 2.36 8.11 0.98
N ALA A 68 2.04 7.06 0.24
CA ALA A 68 2.92 6.50 -0.78
C ALA A 68 3.23 7.52 -1.87
N LEU A 69 2.22 8.18 -2.39
CA LEU A 69 2.40 9.21 -3.41
C LEU A 69 3.27 10.37 -2.89
N ASN A 70 3.01 10.85 -1.68
CA ASN A 70 3.78 11.93 -1.07
C ASN A 70 5.25 11.53 -0.83
N ALA A 71 5.51 10.29 -0.44
CA ALA A 71 6.86 9.79 -0.29
C ALA A 71 7.64 9.82 -1.61
N LEU A 72 6.99 9.49 -2.72
CA LEU A 72 7.60 9.61 -4.05
C LEU A 72 7.80 11.07 -4.46
N LYS A 73 6.86 11.95 -4.15
CA LYS A 73 6.96 13.37 -4.49
C LYS A 73 8.11 14.07 -3.80
N THR A 74 8.60 13.58 -2.67
CA THR A 74 9.78 14.14 -2.01
C THR A 74 11.09 13.84 -2.73
N ARG A 75 11.09 12.86 -3.63
CA ARG A 75 12.29 12.36 -4.31
C ARG A 75 12.23 12.51 -5.83
N TYR A 76 11.03 12.56 -6.41
CA TYR A 76 10.83 12.57 -7.85
C TYR A 76 9.79 13.62 -8.23
N GLU A 77 9.91 14.17 -9.43
CA GLU A 77 8.85 14.99 -10.00
C GLU A 77 7.74 14.12 -10.53
N ILE A 78 6.54 14.27 -9.95
CA ILE A 78 5.37 13.51 -10.34
C ILE A 78 4.31 14.50 -10.82
N PRO A 79 3.82 14.32 -12.06
CA PRO A 79 2.77 15.21 -12.58
C PRO A 79 1.46 15.01 -11.82
N PRO A 80 0.51 15.93 -11.97
CA PRO A 80 -0.81 15.74 -11.37
C PRO A 80 -1.47 14.46 -11.88
N LEU A 81 -1.99 13.66 -10.95
CA LEU A 81 -2.64 12.39 -11.24
C LEU A 81 -4.05 12.38 -10.66
N GLU A 82 -4.98 11.80 -11.39
CA GLU A 82 -6.29 11.43 -10.86
C GLU A 82 -6.21 9.99 -10.39
N ILE A 83 -6.50 9.77 -9.11
CA ILE A 83 -6.36 8.49 -8.44
C ILE A 83 -7.73 8.01 -7.98
N HIS A 84 -8.09 6.79 -8.34
CA HIS A 84 -9.32 6.14 -7.91
C HIS A 84 -8.98 4.87 -7.16
N LEU A 85 -9.47 4.76 -5.93
CA LEU A 85 -9.33 3.57 -5.10
C LEU A 85 -10.72 3.01 -4.81
N LEU A 86 -10.98 1.79 -5.28
CA LEU A 86 -12.16 1.02 -4.89
C LEU A 86 -11.76 0.11 -3.74
N LYS A 87 -12.29 0.37 -2.56
CA LYS A 87 -11.95 -0.34 -1.35
C LYS A 87 -12.88 -1.53 -1.14
N ALA A 88 -12.39 -2.74 -1.28
CA ALA A 88 -13.11 -3.98 -1.02
C ALA A 88 -12.55 -4.73 0.18
N ILE A 89 -11.30 -4.45 0.58
CA ILE A 89 -10.68 -5.06 1.75
C ILE A 89 -11.00 -4.19 2.97
N PRO A 90 -11.61 -4.75 4.03
CA PRO A 90 -11.92 -3.97 5.24
C PRO A 90 -10.67 -3.35 5.85
N PHE A 91 -10.77 -2.08 6.23
CA PHE A 91 -9.69 -1.33 6.84
C PHE A 91 -9.49 -1.77 8.30
N GLY A 92 -8.23 -2.00 8.69
CA GLY A 92 -7.91 -2.35 10.07
C GLY A 92 -8.32 -3.76 10.48
N ALA A 93 -8.70 -4.61 9.53
CA ALA A 93 -9.14 -5.98 9.83
C ALA A 93 -7.99 -7.00 9.92
N GLY A 94 -6.74 -6.55 9.91
CA GLY A 94 -5.58 -7.44 9.92
C GLY A 94 -5.30 -8.14 8.60
N LEU A 95 -5.92 -7.68 7.51
CA LEU A 95 -5.78 -8.27 6.17
C LEU A 95 -4.69 -7.62 5.33
N GLY A 96 -4.01 -6.61 5.86
CA GLY A 96 -2.93 -5.93 5.15
C GLY A 96 -3.37 -5.11 3.95
N GLY A 97 -4.66 -4.74 3.87
CA GLY A 97 -5.21 -4.05 2.70
C GLY A 97 -4.62 -2.67 2.47
N GLY A 98 -4.48 -1.88 3.53
CA GLY A 98 -3.90 -0.53 3.43
C GLY A 98 -2.44 -0.57 3.00
N SER A 99 -1.65 -1.47 3.58
CA SER A 99 -0.24 -1.65 3.21
C SER A 99 -0.09 -2.19 1.79
N ALA A 100 -0.98 -3.10 1.37
CA ALA A 100 -1.00 -3.58 0.00
C ALA A 100 -1.33 -2.45 -0.98
N ASP A 101 -2.33 -1.62 -0.66
CA ASP A 101 -2.68 -0.45 -1.49
C ASP A 101 -1.46 0.48 -1.65
N ALA A 102 -0.74 0.75 -0.56
CA ALA A 102 0.45 1.61 -0.59
C ALA A 102 1.57 1.01 -1.46
N ALA A 103 1.88 -0.26 -1.27
CA ALA A 103 2.93 -0.93 -2.03
C ALA A 103 2.61 -0.96 -3.53
N PHE A 104 1.36 -1.28 -3.89
CA PHE A 104 0.93 -1.26 -5.27
C PHE A 104 0.90 0.16 -5.86
N MET A 105 0.56 1.17 -5.05
CA MET A 105 0.62 2.57 -5.49
C MET A 105 2.04 2.97 -5.88
N LEU A 106 3.04 2.59 -5.09
CA LEU A 106 4.44 2.88 -5.42
C LEU A 106 4.82 2.26 -6.77
N LYS A 107 4.47 1.00 -6.99
CA LYS A 107 4.76 0.30 -8.24
C LYS A 107 4.01 0.92 -9.42
N LEU A 108 2.74 1.25 -9.22
CA LEU A 108 1.88 1.80 -10.26
C LEU A 108 2.39 3.17 -10.74
N VAL A 109 2.76 4.06 -9.82
CA VAL A 109 3.32 5.38 -10.15
C VAL A 109 4.67 5.23 -10.82
N ASN A 110 5.52 4.32 -10.33
CA ASN A 110 6.81 4.05 -10.95
C ASN A 110 6.65 3.63 -12.41
N ASP A 111 5.73 2.72 -12.68
CA ASP A 111 5.48 2.22 -14.04
C ASP A 111 4.82 3.29 -14.91
N PHE A 112 3.81 3.97 -14.40
CA PHE A 112 3.04 4.96 -15.15
C PHE A 112 3.88 6.18 -15.52
N CYS A 113 4.70 6.68 -14.58
CA CYS A 113 5.53 7.87 -14.78
C CYS A 113 6.91 7.55 -15.35
N GLY A 114 7.26 6.28 -15.51
CA GLY A 114 8.55 5.87 -16.04
C GLY A 114 9.73 6.31 -15.20
N LEU A 115 9.61 6.22 -13.87
CA LEU A 115 10.64 6.70 -12.94
C LEU A 115 11.87 5.80 -12.86
N ASP A 116 11.73 4.54 -13.29
CA ASP A 116 12.81 3.55 -13.28
C ASP A 116 13.43 3.35 -11.90
N ILE A 117 12.59 3.30 -10.88
CA ILE A 117 13.03 3.09 -9.50
C ILE A 117 13.34 1.60 -9.31
N HIS A 118 14.51 1.32 -8.72
CA HIS A 118 14.90 -0.06 -8.44
C HIS A 118 13.97 -0.69 -7.40
N PRO A 119 13.63 -1.99 -7.53
CA PRO A 119 12.76 -2.67 -6.56
C PRO A 119 13.21 -2.55 -5.11
N ASP A 120 14.50 -2.55 -4.83
CA ASP A 120 15.03 -2.39 -3.47
C ASP A 120 14.71 -1.02 -2.88
N GLU A 121 14.74 0.02 -3.71
CA GLU A 121 14.38 1.38 -3.28
C GLU A 121 12.88 1.49 -3.04
N LEU A 122 12.06 0.88 -3.90
CA LEU A 122 10.61 0.83 -3.68
C LEU A 122 10.27 0.12 -2.37
N GLU A 123 10.94 -0.98 -2.08
CA GLU A 123 10.75 -1.72 -0.83
C GLU A 123 11.15 -0.88 0.38
N ALA A 124 12.27 -0.15 0.29
CA ALA A 124 12.72 0.74 1.35
C ALA A 124 11.71 1.87 1.61
N ILE A 125 11.14 2.46 0.56
CA ILE A 125 10.10 3.48 0.69
C ILE A 125 8.84 2.87 1.33
N ALA A 126 8.42 1.70 0.87
CA ALA A 126 7.25 1.02 1.38
C ALA A 126 7.36 0.74 2.88
N SER A 127 8.54 0.34 3.34
CA SER A 127 8.77 0.04 4.76
C SER A 127 8.61 1.25 5.68
N THR A 128 8.71 2.46 5.15
CA THR A 128 8.49 3.69 5.94
C THR A 128 7.01 4.07 6.06
N ILE A 129 6.13 3.42 5.30
CA ILE A 129 4.71 3.78 5.20
C ILE A 129 3.84 2.85 6.03
N GLY A 130 4.05 1.54 5.93
CA GLY A 130 3.23 0.55 6.60
C GLY A 130 4.03 -0.67 7.01
N ALA A 131 3.61 -1.33 8.09
CA ALA A 131 4.35 -2.45 8.69
C ALA A 131 4.36 -3.70 7.82
N ASP A 132 3.37 -3.85 6.92
CA ASP A 132 3.19 -5.04 6.07
C ASP A 132 3.65 -4.81 4.62
N CYS A 133 4.23 -3.67 4.34
CA CYS A 133 4.74 -3.35 3.00
C CYS A 133 6.03 -4.07 2.65
#